data_9bc952f72dbf41d372dce3acbf3f0528
#
_entry.id   9bc952f72dbf41d372dce3acbf3f0528
#
_cell.length_a   1.000
_cell.length_b   1.000
_cell.length_c   1.000
_cell.angle_alpha   90.00
_cell.angle_beta   90.00
_cell.angle_gamma   90.00
#
_symmetry.space_group_name_H-M   'P 1'
#
loop_
_entity.id
_entity.type
_entity.pdbx_description
1 polymer ?
#
loop_
_entity_poly.entity_id
_entity_poly.type
_entity_poly.pdbx_seq_one_letter_code
_entity_poly.pdbx_strand_id
1 'polypeptide(L)'
;MEISIHSKTFLLSLLFILSHPLSFLVSQACHSVDREALLHFKHNIISDPSKLLHSWSLSSDCCSAWEGVGCDPSSGRVVHLSRSGLISDNDFIVDTYMSGTLSPFLGNLSSLQLLDLSNLKNLEGPIPPEFGKLSNLTHLFLYTNKLRGSVPWTFQYLFRLEKLYLGNNDMSGSVPNSVFGALSSLLELGLSGNRFSGPIPNSIGKLVLLTKLELQGNKFSGRIPTSIGKLKSLTYLDLSQNRISGRLPQSIGGLSRLVLLYLNHNKITGAIPSSISGLSSLRFCQLSENKLRGTLPPSLGQLPKIERLLLENNKLSGKLPATIGHLATLTDIFFSKNRFSGKIPSSFGNLHKLQTLDLSRNRLSGQIPPQLEKLQRLQTLDLSSNPLRLVSIPSWLSKLKLFRLLLAKTGVKGQLPMWLSSSCISILDLSGNAMAGELPHWIGNMTSLSFLNLSNNAFHSSIPIEFINLSLLMDLDLHSNKFSGPLDSIFSKQTQDPLGQFNSVDLSNNMFTGPIDEHIGETPAMASIKSLILSSNKLIGTIPKQVLDLKDLQQLDLSKNHLNGEIPPHKANFPVSAFMDNPGLCGAPLPPCNPS
;
A
#
# COMPACT_ATOMS: atom_id res chain seq x y z
N MET A 1 -1.07 47.80 61.83
CA MET A 1 -1.21 49.19 61.47
C MET A 1 -1.27 49.22 59.96
N GLU A 2 -2.32 49.47 59.26
CA GLU A 2 -3.66 50.02 59.50
C GLU A 2 -4.66 49.33 58.58
N ILE A 3 -5.76 49.06 59.15
CA ILE A 3 -6.98 48.59 58.52
C ILE A 3 -7.74 49.82 58.02
N SER A 4 -8.50 49.65 56.97
CA SER A 4 -9.74 50.33 56.68
C SER A 4 -9.83 51.10 55.36
N ILE A 5 -11.00 50.93 54.79
CA ILE A 5 -11.68 51.67 53.74
C ILE A 5 -11.57 51.00 52.34
N HIS A 6 -12.49 50.13 52.04
CA HIS A 6 -13.22 50.08 50.76
C HIS A 6 -14.42 49.13 50.83
N SER A 7 -15.40 49.55 51.64
CA SER A 7 -16.69 48.89 51.79
C SER A 7 -17.86 49.78 51.35
N LYS A 8 -17.77 50.46 50.21
CA LYS A 8 -18.92 51.21 49.65
C LYS A 8 -19.04 51.22 48.13
N THR A 9 -18.16 50.49 47.39
CA THR A 9 -18.28 50.37 45.93
C THR A 9 -18.78 49.03 45.42
N PHE A 10 -19.10 48.10 46.32
CA PHE A 10 -19.59 46.75 45.94
C PHE A 10 -21.12 46.62 45.92
N LEU A 11 -21.89 47.62 46.31
CA LEU A 11 -23.35 47.58 46.28
C LEU A 11 -24.00 48.24 45.05
N LEU A 12 -23.26 48.97 44.21
CA LEU A 12 -23.81 49.62 43.01
C LEU A 12 -23.54 48.81 41.72
N SER A 13 -22.68 47.82 41.74
CA SER A 13 -22.45 46.90 40.57
C SER A 13 -23.40 45.71 40.51
N LEU A 14 -24.15 45.41 41.61
CA LEU A 14 -25.12 44.32 41.63
C LEU A 14 -26.53 44.71 41.13
N LEU A 15 -26.79 46.00 40.93
CA LEU A 15 -28.11 46.48 40.45
C LEU A 15 -28.15 46.74 38.95
N PHE A 16 -27.01 46.69 38.24
CA PHE A 16 -26.95 46.81 36.77
C PHE A 16 -26.94 45.46 36.02
N ILE A 17 -26.84 44.34 36.71
CA ILE A 17 -26.86 42.97 36.10
C ILE A 17 -28.29 42.42 35.99
N LEU A 18 -29.29 43.10 36.57
CA LEU A 18 -30.70 42.63 36.59
C LEU A 18 -31.62 43.34 35.58
N SER A 19 -31.09 44.14 34.66
CA SER A 19 -31.92 44.83 33.65
C SER A 19 -31.59 44.50 32.20
N HIS A 20 -30.81 43.45 31.92
CA HIS A 20 -30.81 42.87 30.61
C HIS A 20 -31.87 41.76 30.63
N PRO A 21 -32.90 41.81 29.77
CA PRO A 21 -33.77 40.68 29.59
C PRO A 21 -32.85 39.56 29.07
N LEU A 22 -32.64 38.51 29.89
CA LEU A 22 -32.25 37.22 29.37
C LEU A 22 -33.34 36.84 28.36
N SER A 23 -33.13 37.24 27.10
CA SER A 23 -33.87 36.67 26.01
C SER A 23 -33.50 35.20 26.01
N PHE A 24 -34.26 34.38 26.81
CA PHE A 24 -34.36 32.99 26.55
C PHE A 24 -34.82 32.90 25.09
N LEU A 25 -33.91 32.60 24.18
CA LEU A 25 -34.27 32.13 22.87
C LEU A 25 -35.09 30.87 23.12
N VAL A 26 -36.41 31.03 23.14
CA VAL A 26 -37.33 29.90 23.16
C VAL A 26 -37.08 29.21 21.84
N SER A 27 -36.31 28.12 21.88
CA SER A 27 -36.08 27.30 20.69
C SER A 27 -37.45 26.89 20.15
N GLN A 28 -37.73 27.22 18.90
CA GLN A 28 -38.97 26.78 18.28
C GLN A 28 -38.98 25.25 18.21
N ALA A 29 -40.18 24.68 18.43
CA ALA A 29 -40.37 23.25 18.25
C ALA A 29 -40.04 22.83 16.81
N CYS A 30 -39.67 21.59 16.65
CA CYS A 30 -39.38 20.97 15.38
C CYS A 30 -40.47 21.25 14.33
N HIS A 31 -40.09 21.78 13.18
CA HIS A 31 -41.03 22.03 12.09
C HIS A 31 -41.71 20.74 11.62
N SER A 32 -43.04 20.75 11.47
CA SER A 32 -43.83 19.54 11.20
C SER A 32 -43.39 18.78 9.94
N VAL A 33 -43.11 19.48 8.86
CA VAL A 33 -42.61 18.87 7.59
C VAL A 33 -41.27 18.17 7.79
N ASP A 34 -40.37 18.75 8.58
CA ASP A 34 -39.05 18.18 8.83
C ASP A 34 -39.16 16.94 9.73
N ARG A 35 -40.01 17.02 10.76
CA ARG A 35 -40.32 15.88 11.65
C ARG A 35 -40.91 14.70 10.87
N GLU A 36 -41.86 14.96 9.97
CA GLU A 36 -42.45 13.95 9.10
C GLU A 36 -41.40 13.29 8.20
N ALA A 37 -40.54 14.09 7.59
CA ALA A 37 -39.48 13.59 6.73
C ALA A 37 -38.49 12.65 7.47
N LEU A 38 -38.14 12.99 8.71
CA LEU A 38 -37.28 12.15 9.57
C LEU A 38 -37.97 10.86 9.97
N LEU A 39 -39.27 10.90 10.32
CA LEU A 39 -40.03 9.71 10.65
C LEU A 39 -40.19 8.77 9.45
N HIS A 40 -40.41 9.30 8.26
CA HIS A 40 -40.40 8.49 7.03
C HIS A 40 -39.04 7.82 6.79
N PHE A 41 -37.94 8.52 7.08
CA PHE A 41 -36.63 7.88 7.01
C PHE A 41 -36.52 6.75 8.06
N LYS A 42 -36.92 6.99 9.32
CA LYS A 42 -36.93 5.95 10.36
C LYS A 42 -37.78 4.74 9.95
N HIS A 43 -38.92 4.97 9.29
CA HIS A 43 -39.80 3.89 8.80
C HIS A 43 -39.15 3.05 7.71
N ASN A 44 -38.27 3.63 6.89
CA ASN A 44 -37.51 2.92 5.86
C ASN A 44 -36.34 2.08 6.43
N ILE A 45 -36.05 2.22 7.72
CA ILE A 45 -35.02 1.41 8.37
C ILE A 45 -35.61 0.09 8.81
N ILE A 46 -35.08 -1.01 8.30
CA ILE A 46 -35.51 -2.39 8.54
C ILE A 46 -34.91 -2.94 9.83
N SER A 47 -33.64 -2.58 10.08
CA SER A 47 -32.89 -3.05 11.24
C SER A 47 -31.91 -1.97 11.73
N ASP A 48 -31.95 -1.70 13.04
CA ASP A 48 -31.06 -0.76 13.74
C ASP A 48 -30.54 -1.41 15.02
N PRO A 49 -29.69 -2.44 14.95
CA PRO A 49 -29.17 -3.14 16.12
C PRO A 49 -28.28 -2.23 16.99
N SER A 50 -27.67 -1.20 16.40
CA SER A 50 -26.88 -0.20 17.10
C SER A 50 -27.72 0.89 17.78
N LYS A 51 -29.05 0.83 17.65
CA LYS A 51 -30.04 1.74 18.30
C LYS A 51 -29.78 3.22 17.96
N LEU A 52 -29.29 3.52 16.76
CA LEU A 52 -28.99 4.88 16.35
C LEU A 52 -30.24 5.79 16.31
N LEU A 53 -31.41 5.23 16.00
CA LEU A 53 -32.67 5.97 15.94
C LEU A 53 -33.57 5.72 17.16
N HIS A 54 -33.00 5.23 18.28
CA HIS A 54 -33.77 4.92 19.47
C HIS A 54 -34.47 6.15 20.07
N SER A 55 -33.77 7.28 20.12
CA SER A 55 -34.28 8.55 20.65
C SER A 55 -35.40 9.19 19.79
N TRP A 56 -35.59 8.74 18.54
CA TRP A 56 -36.56 9.31 17.60
C TRP A 56 -37.97 8.77 17.92
N SER A 57 -38.64 9.37 18.86
CA SER A 57 -39.97 8.97 19.36
C SER A 57 -41.07 9.90 18.84
N LEU A 58 -42.26 9.35 18.61
CA LEU A 58 -43.47 10.14 18.25
C LEU A 58 -43.88 11.12 19.34
N SER A 59 -43.54 10.84 20.62
CA SER A 59 -43.88 11.66 21.77
C SER A 59 -42.86 12.76 22.07
N SER A 60 -41.71 12.80 21.39
CA SER A 60 -40.62 13.75 21.66
C SER A 60 -40.41 14.70 20.49
N ASP A 61 -39.88 15.89 20.79
CA ASP A 61 -39.54 16.90 19.78
C ASP A 61 -38.21 16.58 19.10
N CYS A 62 -38.12 16.70 17.76
CA CYS A 62 -36.97 16.30 17.00
C CYS A 62 -35.75 17.22 17.22
N CYS A 63 -35.97 18.50 17.55
CA CYS A 63 -34.88 19.45 17.73
C CYS A 63 -34.21 19.36 19.11
N SER A 64 -34.96 18.91 20.13
CA SER A 64 -34.47 18.87 21.50
C SER A 64 -34.15 17.47 22.01
N ALA A 65 -34.75 16.41 21.43
CA ALA A 65 -34.67 15.06 21.97
C ALA A 65 -34.09 14.01 21.00
N TRP A 66 -34.03 14.29 19.70
CA TRP A 66 -33.54 13.28 18.73
C TRP A 66 -32.06 13.42 18.51
N GLU A 67 -31.34 12.42 18.92
CA GLU A 67 -29.88 12.38 18.70
C GLU A 67 -29.55 12.48 17.21
N GLY A 68 -28.55 13.32 16.90
CA GLY A 68 -28.04 13.53 15.54
C GLY A 68 -28.88 14.50 14.70
N VAL A 69 -29.93 15.08 15.27
CA VAL A 69 -30.74 16.12 14.64
C VAL A 69 -30.39 17.47 15.24
N GLY A 70 -29.96 18.42 14.42
CA GLY A 70 -29.69 19.79 14.81
C GLY A 70 -30.62 20.76 14.07
N CYS A 71 -31.26 21.64 14.81
CA CYS A 71 -32.19 22.62 14.23
C CYS A 71 -31.67 24.06 14.37
N ASP A 72 -32.16 24.91 13.47
CA ASP A 72 -32.06 26.37 13.63
C ASP A 72 -33.00 26.84 14.74
N PRO A 73 -32.50 27.50 15.79
CA PRO A 73 -33.31 27.89 16.96
C PRO A 73 -34.45 28.85 16.65
N SER A 74 -34.30 29.62 15.57
CA SER A 74 -35.28 30.67 15.22
C SER A 74 -36.46 30.14 14.40
N SER A 75 -36.24 29.08 13.60
CA SER A 75 -37.23 28.55 12.66
C SER A 75 -37.71 27.14 13.00
N GLY A 76 -37.02 26.42 13.91
CA GLY A 76 -37.29 25.01 14.19
C GLY A 76 -37.02 24.09 13.00
N ARG A 77 -36.36 24.58 11.94
CA ARG A 77 -36.01 23.80 10.75
C ARG A 77 -34.74 22.98 10.99
N VAL A 78 -34.73 21.75 10.52
CA VAL A 78 -33.55 20.86 10.61
C VAL A 78 -32.46 21.38 9.67
N VAL A 79 -31.29 21.69 10.25
CA VAL A 79 -30.10 22.14 9.50
C VAL A 79 -28.99 21.08 9.48
N HIS A 80 -28.95 20.21 10.45
CA HIS A 80 -27.98 19.10 10.53
C HIS A 80 -28.69 17.77 10.80
N LEU A 81 -28.32 16.75 10.03
CA LEU A 81 -28.69 15.35 10.26
C LEU A 81 -27.43 14.51 10.19
N SER A 82 -26.95 14.02 11.34
CA SER A 82 -25.74 13.21 11.44
C SER A 82 -25.99 11.97 12.30
N ARG A 83 -26.09 10.83 11.65
CA ARG A 83 -26.20 9.51 12.27
C ARG A 83 -25.21 8.54 11.64
N SER A 84 -23.93 8.95 11.59
CA SER A 84 -22.84 8.14 11.06
C SER A 84 -22.50 6.98 12.00
N GLY A 85 -22.05 5.88 11.39
CA GLY A 85 -21.58 4.72 12.13
C GLY A 85 -20.14 4.88 12.62
N LEU A 86 -19.78 4.15 13.65
CA LEU A 86 -18.41 3.97 14.10
C LEU A 86 -17.80 2.77 13.35
N ILE A 87 -16.58 2.93 12.87
CA ILE A 87 -15.73 1.83 12.40
C ILE A 87 -14.59 1.72 13.40
N SER A 88 -14.36 0.52 13.91
CA SER A 88 -13.24 0.25 14.81
C SER A 88 -12.25 -0.69 14.15
N ASP A 89 -10.97 -0.34 14.24
CA ASP A 89 -9.84 -1.24 13.93
C ASP A 89 -9.51 -2.17 15.12
N ASN A 90 -10.28 -2.08 16.22
CA ASN A 90 -10.10 -2.89 17.42
C ASN A 90 -11.24 -3.91 17.55
N ASP A 91 -10.91 -5.17 17.76
CA ASP A 91 -11.85 -6.29 17.96
C ASP A 91 -12.81 -6.11 19.18
N PHE A 92 -12.58 -5.09 20.00
CA PHE A 92 -13.36 -4.78 21.19
C PHE A 92 -14.51 -3.78 20.97
N ILE A 93 -14.58 -3.10 19.81
CA ILE A 93 -15.65 -2.16 19.48
C ILE A 93 -16.48 -2.74 18.36
N VAL A 94 -17.75 -2.99 18.62
CA VAL A 94 -18.68 -3.52 17.63
C VAL A 94 -18.96 -2.43 16.58
N ASP A 95 -18.72 -2.78 15.33
CA ASP A 95 -19.08 -1.94 14.19
C ASP A 95 -20.54 -1.55 14.20
N THR A 96 -20.83 -0.31 13.82
CA THR A 96 -22.20 0.18 13.71
C THR A 96 -22.88 -0.34 12.45
N TYR A 97 -24.09 -0.84 12.58
CA TYR A 97 -24.90 -1.32 11.46
C TYR A 97 -26.30 -0.68 11.47
N MET A 98 -26.76 -0.27 10.31
CA MET A 98 -28.16 0.10 10.07
C MET A 98 -28.55 -0.38 8.66
N SER A 99 -29.65 -1.14 8.56
CA SER A 99 -30.14 -1.69 7.30
C SER A 99 -31.45 -1.01 6.90
N GLY A 100 -31.58 -0.67 5.64
CA GLY A 100 -32.75 -0.01 5.08
C GLY A 100 -32.39 0.84 3.88
N THR A 101 -33.28 1.76 3.52
CA THR A 101 -33.13 2.62 2.34
C THR A 101 -33.20 4.10 2.69
N LEU A 102 -32.60 4.94 1.85
CA LEU A 102 -32.75 6.39 1.95
C LEU A 102 -34.18 6.79 1.56
N SER A 103 -34.84 7.57 2.41
CA SER A 103 -36.21 8.05 2.13
C SER A 103 -36.19 9.26 1.19
N PRO A 104 -37.02 9.29 0.15
CA PRO A 104 -37.22 10.49 -0.68
C PRO A 104 -37.68 11.71 0.12
N PHE A 105 -38.39 11.49 1.22
CA PHE A 105 -38.89 12.56 2.09
C PHE A 105 -37.77 13.38 2.74
N LEU A 106 -36.55 12.83 2.88
CA LEU A 106 -35.40 13.61 3.35
C LEU A 106 -35.12 14.82 2.45
N GLY A 107 -35.53 14.77 1.17
CA GLY A 107 -35.48 15.92 0.27
C GLY A 107 -36.38 17.11 0.65
N ASN A 108 -37.28 16.96 1.62
CA ASN A 108 -38.14 18.03 2.15
C ASN A 108 -37.47 18.84 3.26
N LEU A 109 -36.30 18.41 3.76
CA LEU A 109 -35.50 19.14 4.75
C LEU A 109 -34.84 20.36 4.11
N SER A 110 -35.63 21.34 3.65
CA SER A 110 -35.20 22.44 2.79
C SER A 110 -34.12 23.35 3.38
N SER A 111 -33.96 23.36 4.72
CA SER A 111 -32.91 24.11 5.42
C SER A 111 -31.65 23.28 5.72
N LEU A 112 -31.63 22.01 5.34
CA LEU A 112 -30.53 21.09 5.66
C LEU A 112 -29.22 21.56 5.03
N GLN A 113 -28.17 21.65 5.85
CA GLN A 113 -26.80 22.03 5.47
C GLN A 113 -25.86 20.83 5.51
N LEU A 114 -26.05 19.91 6.46
CA LEU A 114 -25.23 18.71 6.60
C LEU A 114 -26.12 17.47 6.68
N LEU A 115 -25.83 16.49 5.82
CA LEU A 115 -26.38 15.14 5.87
C LEU A 115 -25.22 14.13 5.98
N ASP A 116 -25.12 13.45 7.13
CA ASP A 116 -24.15 12.38 7.36
C ASP A 116 -24.84 11.09 7.82
N LEU A 117 -24.89 10.14 6.90
CA LEU A 117 -25.34 8.75 7.11
C LEU A 117 -24.24 7.77 6.65
N SER A 118 -22.99 8.13 6.86
CA SER A 118 -21.83 7.32 6.48
C SER A 118 -21.57 6.18 7.48
N ASN A 119 -20.78 5.19 7.05
CA ASN A 119 -20.30 4.07 7.87
C ASN A 119 -21.39 3.19 8.50
N LEU A 120 -22.59 3.17 7.95
CA LEU A 120 -23.70 2.33 8.44
C LEU A 120 -23.67 0.92 7.84
N LYS A 121 -22.76 0.68 6.89
CA LYS A 121 -22.43 -0.59 6.23
C LYS A 121 -23.57 -1.24 5.43
N ASN A 122 -24.84 -1.05 5.80
CA ASN A 122 -25.98 -1.77 5.24
C ASN A 122 -27.12 -0.89 4.72
N LEU A 123 -26.96 0.43 4.65
CA LEU A 123 -27.93 1.25 3.87
C LEU A 123 -27.79 0.91 2.39
N GLU A 124 -28.89 0.56 1.75
CA GLU A 124 -28.90 0.09 0.36
C GLU A 124 -29.90 0.88 -0.52
N GLY A 125 -30.05 0.47 -1.78
CA GLY A 125 -30.90 1.15 -2.73
C GLY A 125 -30.25 2.37 -3.38
N PRO A 126 -30.99 3.10 -4.21
CA PRO A 126 -30.51 4.31 -4.87
C PRO A 126 -30.55 5.53 -3.93
N ILE A 127 -29.72 6.53 -4.27
CA ILE A 127 -29.89 7.87 -3.69
C ILE A 127 -31.11 8.52 -4.34
N PRO A 128 -32.12 8.97 -3.56
CA PRO A 128 -33.34 9.58 -4.12
C PRO A 128 -33.04 10.87 -4.91
N PRO A 129 -33.63 11.04 -6.11
CA PRO A 129 -33.49 12.28 -6.86
C PRO A 129 -33.98 13.52 -6.12
N GLU A 130 -34.90 13.36 -5.17
CA GLU A 130 -35.43 14.39 -4.29
C GLU A 130 -34.36 15.09 -3.44
N PHE A 131 -33.20 14.46 -3.24
CA PHE A 131 -32.07 15.11 -2.57
C PHE A 131 -31.58 16.35 -3.32
N GLY A 132 -31.84 16.45 -4.64
CA GLY A 132 -31.58 17.67 -5.41
C GLY A 132 -32.39 18.89 -4.96
N LYS A 133 -33.44 18.74 -4.11
CA LYS A 133 -34.19 19.85 -3.51
C LYS A 133 -33.47 20.50 -2.33
N LEU A 134 -32.43 19.85 -1.78
CA LEU A 134 -31.67 20.32 -0.62
C LEU A 134 -30.72 21.46 -1.01
N SER A 135 -31.24 22.58 -1.50
CA SER A 135 -30.47 23.68 -2.07
C SER A 135 -29.52 24.38 -1.08
N ASN A 136 -29.74 24.19 0.22
CA ASN A 136 -28.87 24.71 1.29
C ASN A 136 -27.76 23.72 1.71
N LEU A 137 -27.75 22.50 1.13
CA LEU A 137 -26.81 21.46 1.53
C LEU A 137 -25.37 21.84 1.15
N THR A 138 -24.50 21.82 2.14
CA THR A 138 -23.05 22.06 2.02
C THR A 138 -22.24 20.78 2.13
N HIS A 139 -22.70 19.82 2.92
CA HIS A 139 -22.00 18.56 3.20
C HIS A 139 -22.93 17.35 3.02
N LEU A 140 -22.53 16.41 2.17
CA LEU A 140 -23.21 15.14 1.97
C LEU A 140 -22.25 13.97 2.13
N PHE A 141 -22.43 13.18 3.19
CA PHE A 141 -21.62 12.02 3.53
C PHE A 141 -22.49 10.76 3.57
N LEU A 142 -22.29 9.87 2.60
CA LEU A 142 -23.02 8.60 2.45
C LEU A 142 -22.03 7.43 2.21
N TYR A 143 -20.73 7.62 2.47
CA TYR A 143 -19.71 6.64 2.21
C TYR A 143 -19.81 5.40 3.14
N THR A 144 -19.22 4.29 2.70
CA THR A 144 -19.19 3.01 3.42
C THR A 144 -20.58 2.49 3.76
N ASN A 145 -21.37 2.27 2.69
CA ASN A 145 -22.70 1.69 2.71
C ASN A 145 -22.84 0.68 1.54
N LYS A 146 -24.06 0.28 1.20
CA LYS A 146 -24.41 -0.59 0.06
C LYS A 146 -25.29 0.13 -0.98
N LEU A 147 -25.18 1.45 -1.05
CA LEU A 147 -25.96 2.26 -2.00
C LEU A 147 -25.66 1.85 -3.43
N ARG A 148 -26.69 1.86 -4.28
CA ARG A 148 -26.64 1.41 -5.68
C ARG A 148 -27.14 2.50 -6.63
N GLY A 149 -27.04 2.22 -7.94
CA GLY A 149 -27.49 3.16 -8.96
C GLY A 149 -26.47 4.24 -9.29
N SER A 150 -26.90 5.28 -9.97
CA SER A 150 -26.04 6.39 -10.42
C SER A 150 -26.17 7.60 -9.50
N VAL A 151 -25.19 8.53 -9.62
CA VAL A 151 -25.36 9.86 -9.03
C VAL A 151 -26.59 10.52 -9.63
N PRO A 152 -27.57 10.98 -8.84
CA PRO A 152 -28.77 11.63 -9.36
C PRO A 152 -28.41 12.87 -10.17
N TRP A 153 -28.99 13.00 -11.36
CA TRP A 153 -28.79 14.19 -12.21
C TRP A 153 -29.25 15.48 -11.51
N THR A 154 -30.21 15.37 -10.58
CA THR A 154 -30.74 16.48 -9.77
C THR A 154 -29.74 17.11 -8.85
N PHE A 155 -28.58 16.44 -8.59
CA PHE A 155 -27.49 17.04 -7.84
C PHE A 155 -26.93 18.30 -8.49
N GLN A 156 -27.20 18.54 -9.76
CA GLN A 156 -26.89 19.83 -10.39
C GLN A 156 -27.52 21.04 -9.71
N TYR A 157 -28.53 20.86 -8.86
CA TYR A 157 -29.17 21.94 -8.09
C TYR A 157 -28.54 22.19 -6.71
N LEU A 158 -27.57 21.39 -6.32
CA LEU A 158 -26.86 21.51 -5.03
C LEU A 158 -25.65 22.48 -5.13
N PHE A 159 -25.89 23.68 -5.64
CA PHE A 159 -24.82 24.63 -5.96
C PHE A 159 -24.05 25.17 -4.75
N ARG A 160 -24.54 24.98 -3.51
CA ARG A 160 -23.83 25.27 -2.25
C ARG A 160 -22.98 24.14 -1.75
N LEU A 161 -23.01 22.96 -2.38
CA LEU A 161 -22.30 21.77 -1.91
C LEU A 161 -20.80 21.98 -1.94
N GLU A 162 -20.17 21.84 -0.77
CA GLU A 162 -18.73 21.96 -0.57
C GLU A 162 -18.05 20.58 -0.49
N LYS A 163 -18.73 19.60 0.13
CA LYS A 163 -18.19 18.24 0.29
C LYS A 163 -19.22 17.19 -0.14
N LEU A 164 -18.77 16.31 -1.04
CA LEU A 164 -19.56 15.17 -1.50
C LEU A 164 -18.74 13.89 -1.36
N TYR A 165 -19.14 13.01 -0.45
CA TYR A 165 -18.49 11.72 -0.22
C TYR A 165 -19.50 10.56 -0.37
N LEU A 166 -19.33 9.77 -1.44
CA LEU A 166 -20.13 8.60 -1.79
C LEU A 166 -19.26 7.34 -1.88
N GLY A 167 -18.03 7.39 -1.39
CA GLY A 167 -17.05 6.30 -1.52
C GLY A 167 -17.49 5.01 -0.82
N ASN A 168 -16.88 3.88 -1.24
CA ASN A 168 -17.13 2.56 -0.65
C ASN A 168 -18.62 2.19 -0.60
N ASN A 169 -19.23 2.17 -1.80
CA ASN A 169 -20.60 1.74 -2.03
C ASN A 169 -20.67 0.82 -3.29
N ASP A 170 -21.85 0.43 -3.70
CA ASP A 170 -22.11 -0.33 -4.93
C ASP A 170 -22.62 0.54 -6.09
N MET A 171 -22.37 1.85 -6.04
CA MET A 171 -22.87 2.79 -7.04
C MET A 171 -22.22 2.56 -8.41
N SER A 172 -22.95 2.83 -9.47
CA SER A 172 -22.56 2.49 -10.85
C SER A 172 -23.04 3.56 -11.86
N GLY A 173 -22.78 3.30 -13.14
CA GLY A 173 -23.12 4.23 -14.22
C GLY A 173 -22.06 5.31 -14.42
N SER A 174 -22.35 6.26 -15.29
CA SER A 174 -21.49 7.42 -15.54
C SER A 174 -21.92 8.62 -14.69
N VAL A 175 -20.95 9.44 -14.30
CA VAL A 175 -21.27 10.71 -13.62
C VAL A 175 -21.74 11.73 -14.67
N PRO A 176 -22.94 12.33 -14.51
CA PRO A 176 -23.47 13.26 -15.49
C PRO A 176 -22.65 14.55 -15.61
N ASN A 177 -22.43 15.02 -16.85
CA ASN A 177 -21.73 16.29 -17.11
C ASN A 177 -22.41 17.50 -16.44
N SER A 178 -23.73 17.49 -16.31
CA SER A 178 -24.52 18.56 -15.69
C SER A 178 -24.16 18.70 -14.20
N VAL A 179 -23.95 17.60 -13.48
CA VAL A 179 -23.62 17.60 -12.06
C VAL A 179 -22.30 18.31 -11.82
N PHE A 180 -21.20 17.85 -12.43
CA PHE A 180 -19.90 18.54 -12.28
C PHE A 180 -19.90 19.96 -12.86
N GLY A 181 -20.81 20.24 -13.79
CA GLY A 181 -20.95 21.57 -14.38
C GLY A 181 -21.53 22.63 -13.46
N ALA A 182 -22.27 22.21 -12.43
CA ALA A 182 -23.08 23.06 -11.57
C ALA A 182 -22.54 23.21 -10.15
N LEU A 183 -21.78 22.23 -9.63
CA LEU A 183 -21.28 22.22 -8.25
C LEU A 183 -20.07 23.16 -8.04
N SER A 184 -20.26 24.45 -8.35
CA SER A 184 -19.17 25.43 -8.38
C SER A 184 -18.51 25.71 -7.01
N SER A 185 -19.20 25.41 -5.91
CA SER A 185 -18.70 25.60 -4.53
C SER A 185 -17.91 24.37 -4.03
N LEU A 186 -17.81 23.29 -4.81
CA LEU A 186 -17.27 22.02 -4.34
C LEU A 186 -15.77 22.12 -4.05
N LEU A 187 -15.39 21.76 -2.82
CA LEU A 187 -14.02 21.72 -2.29
C LEU A 187 -13.47 20.29 -2.32
N GLU A 188 -14.31 19.30 -2.01
CA GLU A 188 -13.90 17.91 -1.90
C GLU A 188 -14.90 16.96 -2.57
N LEU A 189 -14.40 16.06 -3.41
CA LEU A 189 -15.20 15.04 -4.10
C LEU A 189 -14.58 13.66 -3.89
N GLY A 190 -15.30 12.78 -3.20
CA GLY A 190 -14.94 11.38 -2.94
C GLY A 190 -15.97 10.40 -3.50
N LEU A 191 -15.61 9.71 -4.61
CA LEU A 191 -16.41 8.66 -5.25
C LEU A 191 -15.68 7.31 -5.23
N SER A 192 -14.61 7.17 -4.48
CA SER A 192 -13.73 5.99 -4.45
C SER A 192 -14.46 4.69 -4.11
N GLY A 193 -13.89 3.54 -4.49
CA GLY A 193 -14.40 2.23 -4.07
C GLY A 193 -15.84 1.95 -4.52
N ASN A 194 -16.18 2.25 -5.78
CA ASN A 194 -17.49 2.05 -6.37
C ASN A 194 -17.38 1.30 -7.73
N ARG A 195 -18.46 1.29 -8.49
CA ARG A 195 -18.50 0.70 -9.84
C ARG A 195 -18.77 1.76 -10.92
N PHE A 196 -18.46 3.03 -10.65
CA PHE A 196 -18.62 4.09 -11.65
C PHE A 196 -17.82 3.81 -12.92
N SER A 197 -18.40 4.11 -14.06
CA SER A 197 -17.85 3.79 -15.38
C SER A 197 -17.96 4.97 -16.36
N GLY A 198 -17.47 4.77 -17.58
CA GLY A 198 -17.43 5.84 -18.56
C GLY A 198 -16.28 6.83 -18.35
N PRO A 199 -16.21 7.91 -19.14
CA PRO A 199 -15.14 8.90 -19.03
C PRO A 199 -15.35 9.83 -17.84
N ILE A 200 -14.25 10.38 -17.32
CA ILE A 200 -14.31 11.53 -16.41
C ILE A 200 -14.85 12.72 -17.23
N PRO A 201 -15.95 13.35 -16.82
CA PRO A 201 -16.57 14.43 -17.61
C PRO A 201 -15.65 15.65 -17.76
N ASN A 202 -15.67 16.29 -18.94
CA ASN A 202 -14.93 17.53 -19.19
C ASN A 202 -15.36 18.68 -18.26
N SER A 203 -16.60 18.65 -17.77
CA SER A 203 -17.13 19.62 -16.80
C SER A 203 -16.41 19.60 -15.46
N ILE A 204 -15.60 18.56 -15.15
CA ILE A 204 -14.75 18.53 -13.94
C ILE A 204 -13.90 19.81 -13.82
N GLY A 205 -13.42 20.37 -14.94
CA GLY A 205 -12.64 21.60 -14.95
C GLY A 205 -13.40 22.87 -14.56
N LYS A 206 -14.72 22.81 -14.28
CA LYS A 206 -15.50 23.91 -13.72
C LYS A 206 -15.43 23.97 -12.20
N LEU A 207 -15.00 22.89 -11.55
CA LEU A 207 -14.85 22.78 -10.09
C LEU A 207 -13.55 23.48 -9.63
N VAL A 208 -13.42 24.77 -9.92
CA VAL A 208 -12.15 25.51 -9.73
C VAL A 208 -11.71 25.65 -8.28
N LEU A 209 -12.61 25.48 -7.33
CA LEU A 209 -12.34 25.53 -5.90
C LEU A 209 -11.89 24.16 -5.34
N LEU A 210 -12.00 23.10 -6.15
CA LEU A 210 -11.73 21.73 -5.70
C LEU A 210 -10.29 21.58 -5.21
N THR A 211 -10.15 21.13 -3.97
CA THR A 211 -8.87 20.85 -3.31
C THR A 211 -8.54 19.37 -3.29
N LYS A 212 -9.58 18.50 -3.27
CA LYS A 212 -9.43 17.05 -3.17
C LYS A 212 -10.35 16.32 -4.16
N LEU A 213 -9.78 15.41 -4.98
CA LEU A 213 -10.50 14.59 -5.92
C LEU A 213 -10.10 13.12 -5.77
N GLU A 214 -11.04 12.28 -5.30
CA GLU A 214 -10.87 10.85 -5.06
C GLU A 214 -11.83 10.04 -5.93
N LEU A 215 -11.31 9.42 -6.99
CA LEU A 215 -12.07 8.55 -7.91
C LEU A 215 -11.48 7.14 -7.98
N GLN A 216 -10.52 6.78 -7.10
CA GLN A 216 -9.82 5.50 -7.13
C GLN A 216 -10.75 4.30 -6.89
N GLY A 217 -10.31 3.12 -7.38
CA GLY A 217 -11.07 1.87 -7.16
C GLY A 217 -12.42 1.85 -7.87
N ASN A 218 -12.47 2.30 -9.12
CA ASN A 218 -13.68 2.35 -9.95
C ASN A 218 -13.45 1.71 -11.33
N LYS A 219 -14.37 1.93 -12.26
CA LYS A 219 -14.27 1.48 -13.65
C LYS A 219 -14.22 2.66 -14.63
N PHE A 220 -13.79 3.85 -14.16
CA PHE A 220 -13.63 5.02 -15.05
C PHE A 220 -12.69 4.69 -16.21
N SER A 221 -13.04 5.15 -17.41
CA SER A 221 -12.34 4.82 -18.65
C SER A 221 -12.12 6.07 -19.51
N GLY A 222 -11.62 5.90 -20.73
CA GLY A 222 -11.29 7.04 -21.58
C GLY A 222 -10.05 7.80 -21.12
N ARG A 223 -9.93 9.06 -21.51
CA ARG A 223 -8.76 9.91 -21.23
C ARG A 223 -8.99 10.80 -20.02
N ILE A 224 -7.91 11.17 -19.34
CA ILE A 224 -7.97 12.30 -18.41
C ILE A 224 -8.28 13.56 -19.20
N PRO A 225 -9.37 14.28 -18.89
CA PRO A 225 -9.78 15.45 -19.65
C PRO A 225 -8.75 16.59 -19.52
N THR A 226 -8.50 17.31 -20.60
CA THR A 226 -7.57 18.46 -20.59
C THR A 226 -8.02 19.57 -19.64
N SER A 227 -9.31 19.65 -19.36
CA SER A 227 -9.88 20.59 -18.39
C SER A 227 -9.42 20.37 -16.96
N ILE A 228 -8.84 19.20 -16.63
CA ILE A 228 -8.26 18.92 -15.29
C ILE A 228 -7.26 20.00 -14.88
N GLY A 229 -6.46 20.54 -15.80
CA GLY A 229 -5.47 21.57 -15.54
C GLY A 229 -6.05 22.93 -15.10
N LYS A 230 -7.38 23.09 -15.09
CA LYS A 230 -8.07 24.29 -14.58
C LYS A 230 -8.25 24.25 -13.06
N LEU A 231 -8.08 23.08 -12.42
CA LEU A 231 -8.27 22.88 -10.99
C LEU A 231 -7.06 23.43 -10.18
N LYS A 232 -6.87 24.73 -10.20
CA LYS A 232 -5.68 25.39 -9.62
C LYS A 232 -5.56 25.24 -8.10
N SER A 233 -6.66 24.96 -7.42
CA SER A 233 -6.70 24.75 -5.97
C SER A 233 -6.39 23.30 -5.56
N LEU A 234 -6.33 22.37 -6.54
CA LEU A 234 -6.22 20.94 -6.26
C LEU A 234 -4.87 20.59 -5.59
N THR A 235 -4.95 19.95 -4.43
CA THR A 235 -3.80 19.46 -3.65
C THR A 235 -3.68 17.96 -3.66
N TYR A 236 -4.79 17.25 -3.85
CA TYR A 236 -4.86 15.79 -3.85
C TYR A 236 -5.64 15.30 -5.08
N LEU A 237 -5.01 14.45 -5.88
CA LEU A 237 -5.63 13.81 -7.05
C LEU A 237 -5.36 12.31 -7.01
N ASP A 238 -6.40 11.51 -6.82
CA ASP A 238 -6.33 10.06 -6.90
C ASP A 238 -7.31 9.51 -7.92
N LEU A 239 -6.76 9.00 -9.03
CA LEU A 239 -7.47 8.30 -10.10
C LEU A 239 -6.99 6.84 -10.23
N SER A 240 -6.26 6.33 -9.23
CA SER A 240 -5.67 4.99 -9.28
C SER A 240 -6.72 3.89 -9.36
N GLN A 241 -6.29 2.67 -9.73
CA GLN A 241 -7.15 1.48 -9.79
C GLN A 241 -8.43 1.70 -10.62
N ASN A 242 -8.24 2.17 -11.85
CA ASN A 242 -9.30 2.43 -12.82
C ASN A 242 -8.96 1.81 -14.19
N ARG A 243 -9.72 2.17 -15.22
CA ARG A 243 -9.51 1.75 -16.60
C ARG A 243 -9.11 2.93 -17.50
N ILE A 244 -8.60 4.01 -16.92
CA ILE A 244 -8.23 5.24 -17.60
C ILE A 244 -7.11 4.94 -18.61
N SER A 245 -7.24 5.50 -19.80
CA SER A 245 -6.37 5.24 -20.96
C SER A 245 -5.95 6.53 -21.66
N GLY A 246 -5.25 6.40 -22.78
CA GLY A 246 -4.74 7.56 -23.51
C GLY A 246 -3.50 8.16 -22.85
N ARG A 247 -3.14 9.39 -23.24
CA ARG A 247 -1.95 10.08 -22.76
C ARG A 247 -2.25 10.98 -21.59
N LEU A 248 -1.25 11.19 -20.72
CA LEU A 248 -1.31 12.29 -19.76
C LEU A 248 -1.42 13.63 -20.50
N PRO A 249 -2.43 14.47 -20.20
CA PRO A 249 -2.59 15.75 -20.88
C PRO A 249 -1.49 16.73 -20.45
N GLN A 250 -1.02 17.58 -21.39
CA GLN A 250 -0.06 18.64 -21.08
C GLN A 250 -0.58 19.60 -19.98
N SER A 251 -1.91 19.77 -19.92
CA SER A 251 -2.55 20.62 -18.91
C SER A 251 -2.36 20.13 -17.46
N ILE A 252 -1.90 18.87 -17.26
CA ILE A 252 -1.62 18.36 -15.90
C ILE A 252 -0.63 19.28 -15.16
N GLY A 253 0.36 19.85 -15.87
CA GLY A 253 1.31 20.82 -15.31
C GLY A 253 0.69 22.11 -14.80
N GLY A 254 -0.59 22.35 -15.10
CA GLY A 254 -1.34 23.47 -14.56
C GLY A 254 -1.72 23.33 -13.06
N LEU A 255 -1.58 22.16 -12.46
CA LEU A 255 -1.95 21.87 -11.08
C LEU A 255 -0.82 22.26 -10.10
N SER A 256 -0.45 23.52 -10.05
CA SER A 256 0.72 23.99 -9.32
C SER A 256 0.68 23.77 -7.80
N ARG A 257 -0.53 23.63 -7.22
CA ARG A 257 -0.74 23.34 -5.79
C ARG A 257 -0.80 21.83 -5.48
N LEU A 258 -0.75 20.98 -6.50
CA LEU A 258 -0.88 19.52 -6.30
C LEU A 258 0.29 18.99 -5.46
N VAL A 259 -0.03 18.29 -4.38
CA VAL A 259 0.93 17.66 -3.47
C VAL A 259 1.02 16.16 -3.73
N LEU A 260 -0.12 15.50 -3.95
CA LEU A 260 -0.23 14.06 -4.13
C LEU A 260 -0.91 13.74 -5.48
N LEU A 261 -0.23 12.95 -6.31
CA LEU A 261 -0.71 12.49 -7.61
C LEU A 261 -0.65 10.97 -7.67
N TYR A 262 -1.80 10.31 -7.67
CA TYR A 262 -1.95 8.86 -7.81
C TYR A 262 -2.71 8.52 -9.08
N LEU A 263 -2.00 7.88 -10.03
CA LEU A 263 -2.55 7.40 -11.31
C LEU A 263 -2.22 5.92 -11.56
N ASN A 264 -1.68 5.24 -10.56
CA ASN A 264 -1.24 3.85 -10.65
C ASN A 264 -2.41 2.88 -10.94
N HIS A 265 -2.08 1.69 -11.46
CA HIS A 265 -3.06 0.66 -11.83
C HIS A 265 -4.13 1.18 -12.80
N ASN A 266 -3.67 1.68 -13.96
CA ASN A 266 -4.53 2.16 -15.05
C ASN A 266 -4.02 1.62 -16.41
N LYS A 267 -4.53 2.17 -17.50
CA LYS A 267 -4.11 1.84 -18.87
C LYS A 267 -3.50 3.05 -19.58
N ILE A 268 -2.91 3.99 -18.83
CA ILE A 268 -2.36 5.25 -19.36
C ILE A 268 -1.15 4.94 -20.25
N THR A 269 -1.08 5.60 -21.40
CA THR A 269 -0.08 5.39 -22.44
C THR A 269 0.68 6.68 -22.78
N GLY A 270 1.65 6.60 -23.72
CA GLY A 270 2.44 7.75 -24.17
C GLY A 270 3.52 8.14 -23.17
N ALA A 271 4.16 9.27 -23.43
CA ALA A 271 5.24 9.79 -22.59
C ALA A 271 4.70 10.63 -21.42
N ILE A 272 5.49 10.74 -20.36
CA ILE A 272 5.28 11.75 -19.32
C ILE A 272 5.54 13.12 -19.98
N PRO A 273 4.58 14.06 -19.90
CA PRO A 273 4.70 15.34 -20.57
C PRO A 273 5.76 16.24 -19.91
N SER A 274 6.43 17.08 -20.72
CA SER A 274 7.42 18.03 -20.20
C SER A 274 6.82 19.07 -19.24
N SER A 275 5.52 19.35 -19.37
CA SER A 275 4.78 20.21 -18.45
C SER A 275 4.69 19.69 -17.00
N ILE A 276 5.13 18.44 -16.75
CA ILE A 276 5.16 17.87 -15.39
C ILE A 276 5.90 18.79 -14.40
N SER A 277 6.89 19.55 -14.85
CA SER A 277 7.63 20.53 -14.04
C SER A 277 6.76 21.66 -13.46
N GLY A 278 5.57 21.88 -14.03
CA GLY A 278 4.61 22.85 -13.51
C GLY A 278 3.94 22.43 -12.20
N LEU A 279 4.10 21.18 -11.77
CA LEU A 279 3.61 20.66 -10.50
C LEU A 279 4.55 21.09 -9.34
N SER A 280 4.68 22.37 -9.11
CA SER A 280 5.69 22.96 -8.22
C SER A 280 5.54 22.62 -6.74
N SER A 281 4.38 22.11 -6.33
CA SER A 281 4.12 21.64 -4.95
C SER A 281 4.16 20.13 -4.79
N LEU A 282 4.42 19.36 -5.88
CA LEU A 282 4.31 17.91 -5.88
C LEU A 282 5.36 17.27 -4.97
N ARG A 283 4.90 16.45 -4.03
CA ARG A 283 5.75 15.64 -3.13
C ARG A 283 5.70 14.16 -3.47
N PHE A 284 4.54 13.67 -3.89
CA PHE A 284 4.29 12.27 -4.20
C PHE A 284 3.77 12.11 -5.62
N CYS A 285 4.46 11.32 -6.43
CA CYS A 285 4.05 11.01 -7.80
C CYS A 285 4.06 9.50 -8.01
N GLN A 286 2.90 8.89 -8.14
CA GLN A 286 2.74 7.47 -8.39
C GLN A 286 2.05 7.21 -9.72
N LEU A 287 2.83 6.74 -10.70
CA LEU A 287 2.39 6.40 -12.06
C LEU A 287 2.61 4.92 -12.39
N SER A 288 2.94 4.11 -11.41
CA SER A 288 3.22 2.69 -11.55
C SER A 288 2.06 1.89 -12.14
N GLU A 289 2.34 0.68 -12.63
CA GLU A 289 1.32 -0.23 -13.17
C GLU A 289 0.46 0.41 -14.28
N ASN A 290 1.14 0.98 -15.29
CA ASN A 290 0.51 1.60 -16.45
C ASN A 290 1.15 1.09 -17.77
N LYS A 291 0.88 1.77 -18.87
CA LYS A 291 1.46 1.49 -20.20
C LYS A 291 2.26 2.68 -20.73
N LEU A 292 2.79 3.50 -19.83
CA LEU A 292 3.62 4.67 -20.18
C LEU A 292 4.85 4.24 -20.98
N ARG A 293 5.25 5.02 -21.98
CA ARG A 293 6.35 4.73 -22.89
C ARG A 293 7.10 6.01 -23.29
N GLY A 294 8.23 5.85 -23.96
CA GLY A 294 9.11 6.96 -24.30
C GLY A 294 10.10 7.27 -23.18
N THR A 295 10.81 8.37 -23.31
CA THR A 295 11.84 8.80 -22.37
C THR A 295 11.27 9.65 -21.25
N LEU A 296 11.97 9.68 -20.11
CA LEU A 296 11.67 10.66 -19.06
C LEU A 296 12.07 12.06 -19.56
N PRO A 297 11.20 13.07 -19.43
CA PRO A 297 11.54 14.42 -19.82
C PRO A 297 12.58 15.00 -18.84
N PRO A 298 13.63 15.71 -19.34
CA PRO A 298 14.61 16.37 -18.46
C PRO A 298 13.96 17.34 -17.45
N SER A 299 12.83 17.94 -17.82
CA SER A 299 12.04 18.83 -16.94
C SER A 299 11.52 18.15 -15.66
N LEU A 300 11.48 16.80 -15.62
CA LEU A 300 11.16 16.07 -14.39
C LEU A 300 12.12 16.45 -13.25
N GLY A 301 13.40 16.70 -13.56
CA GLY A 301 14.40 17.16 -12.59
C GLY A 301 14.22 18.59 -12.08
N GLN A 302 13.13 19.28 -12.47
CA GLN A 302 12.80 20.63 -12.03
C GLN A 302 11.70 20.65 -10.93
N LEU A 303 11.24 19.48 -10.44
CA LEU A 303 10.25 19.37 -9.39
C LEU A 303 10.89 19.70 -8.02
N PRO A 304 10.60 20.89 -7.42
CA PRO A 304 11.40 21.37 -6.30
C PRO A 304 11.12 20.67 -4.97
N LYS A 305 9.98 20.01 -4.85
CA LYS A 305 9.49 19.43 -3.58
C LYS A 305 9.26 17.93 -3.63
N ILE A 306 9.59 17.28 -4.75
CA ILE A 306 9.33 15.85 -4.93
C ILE A 306 10.12 15.01 -3.92
N GLU A 307 9.43 14.14 -3.22
CA GLU A 307 9.99 13.23 -2.22
C GLU A 307 9.97 11.78 -2.71
N ARG A 308 8.90 11.37 -3.37
CA ARG A 308 8.76 10.00 -3.88
C ARG A 308 8.30 9.98 -5.32
N LEU A 309 9.01 9.19 -6.14
CA LEU A 309 8.75 9.05 -7.56
C LEU A 309 8.66 7.56 -7.92
N LEU A 310 7.44 7.09 -8.16
CA LEU A 310 7.10 5.70 -8.40
C LEU A 310 6.60 5.53 -9.83
N LEU A 311 7.44 4.91 -10.69
CA LEU A 311 7.19 4.70 -12.12
C LEU A 311 7.26 3.22 -12.51
N GLU A 312 7.36 2.33 -11.54
CA GLU A 312 7.58 0.90 -11.77
C GLU A 312 6.46 0.28 -12.62
N ASN A 313 6.80 -0.82 -13.27
CA ASN A 313 5.92 -1.59 -14.14
C ASN A 313 5.23 -0.76 -15.24
N ASN A 314 6.08 -0.16 -16.09
CA ASN A 314 5.67 0.60 -17.27
C ASN A 314 6.49 0.13 -18.51
N LYS A 315 6.43 0.89 -19.60
CA LYS A 315 7.22 0.67 -20.82
C LYS A 315 8.15 1.85 -21.11
N LEU A 316 8.53 2.61 -20.08
CA LEU A 316 9.44 3.75 -20.19
C LEU A 316 10.82 3.29 -20.65
N SER A 317 11.49 4.06 -21.46
CA SER A 317 12.72 3.67 -22.15
C SER A 317 13.72 4.83 -22.28
N GLY A 318 14.87 4.56 -22.93
CA GLY A 318 15.93 5.53 -23.08
C GLY A 318 16.79 5.71 -21.85
N LYS A 319 17.64 6.72 -21.85
CA LYS A 319 18.59 7.00 -20.75
C LYS A 319 17.86 7.68 -19.59
N LEU A 320 18.32 7.43 -18.38
CA LEU A 320 17.92 8.20 -17.20
C LEU A 320 18.47 9.62 -17.32
N PRO A 321 17.64 10.68 -17.21
CA PRO A 321 18.13 12.04 -17.32
C PRO A 321 18.99 12.42 -16.10
N ALA A 322 20.15 13.03 -16.37
CA ALA A 322 21.06 13.51 -15.33
C ALA A 322 20.39 14.58 -14.42
N THR A 323 19.40 15.28 -14.93
CA THR A 323 18.64 16.30 -14.19
C THR A 323 17.88 15.75 -13.00
N ILE A 324 17.61 14.43 -12.92
CA ILE A 324 17.05 13.80 -11.72
C ILE A 324 17.94 14.06 -10.50
N GLY A 325 19.25 14.13 -10.67
CA GLY A 325 20.20 14.48 -9.61
C GLY A 325 20.02 15.88 -9.00
N HIS A 326 19.13 16.72 -9.54
CA HIS A 326 18.81 18.04 -8.97
C HIS A 326 17.65 17.97 -7.94
N LEU A 327 17.00 16.82 -7.79
CA LEU A 327 15.83 16.64 -6.91
C LEU A 327 16.27 16.45 -5.45
N ALA A 328 16.75 17.51 -4.83
CA ALA A 328 17.39 17.46 -3.49
C ALA A 328 16.49 16.96 -2.36
N THR A 329 15.18 16.92 -2.55
CA THR A 329 14.20 16.43 -1.57
C THR A 329 13.87 14.95 -1.73
N LEU A 330 14.33 14.30 -2.80
CA LEU A 330 13.94 12.95 -3.16
C LEU A 330 14.46 11.92 -2.16
N THR A 331 13.54 11.11 -1.63
CA THR A 331 13.81 10.03 -0.69
C THR A 331 13.71 8.66 -1.34
N ASP A 332 12.80 8.51 -2.32
CA ASP A 332 12.53 7.22 -2.93
C ASP A 332 12.40 7.30 -4.46
N ILE A 333 13.12 6.42 -5.13
CA ILE A 333 13.04 6.17 -6.57
C ILE A 333 12.66 4.71 -6.78
N PHE A 334 11.48 4.48 -7.39
CA PHE A 334 11.04 3.17 -7.85
C PHE A 334 10.80 3.21 -9.36
N PHE A 335 11.81 2.78 -10.13
CA PHE A 335 11.79 2.75 -11.60
C PHE A 335 11.86 1.33 -12.15
N SER A 336 11.70 0.34 -11.31
CA SER A 336 11.83 -1.08 -11.69
C SER A 336 10.83 -1.50 -12.77
N LYS A 337 11.11 -2.64 -13.43
CA LYS A 337 10.23 -3.21 -14.46
C LYS A 337 9.86 -2.21 -15.57
N ASN A 338 10.88 -1.59 -16.15
CA ASN A 338 10.81 -0.68 -17.29
C ASN A 338 11.78 -1.11 -18.41
N ARG A 339 12.11 -0.21 -19.32
CA ARG A 339 13.05 -0.44 -20.44
C ARG A 339 14.16 0.61 -20.45
N PHE A 340 14.50 1.21 -19.32
CA PHE A 340 15.56 2.19 -19.21
C PHE A 340 16.90 1.56 -19.61
N SER A 341 17.73 2.31 -20.30
CA SER A 341 19.01 1.84 -20.87
C SER A 341 20.13 2.84 -20.64
N GLY A 342 21.34 2.46 -21.00
CA GLY A 342 22.53 3.29 -20.77
C GLY A 342 23.00 3.23 -19.33
N LYS A 343 23.85 4.19 -18.93
CA LYS A 343 24.49 4.23 -17.62
C LYS A 343 23.58 4.89 -16.57
N ILE A 344 23.75 4.53 -15.32
CA ILE A 344 23.21 5.27 -14.18
C ILE A 344 23.96 6.61 -14.12
N PRO A 345 23.27 7.77 -14.10
CA PRO A 345 23.93 9.07 -14.06
C PRO A 345 24.71 9.27 -12.75
N SER A 346 25.94 9.79 -12.85
CA SER A 346 26.74 10.14 -11.67
C SER A 346 26.12 11.23 -10.80
N SER A 347 25.28 12.07 -11.39
CA SER A 347 24.51 13.12 -10.68
C SER A 347 23.53 12.57 -9.64
N PHE A 348 23.16 11.27 -9.70
CA PHE A 348 22.34 10.65 -8.64
C PHE A 348 23.05 10.70 -7.27
N GLY A 349 24.40 10.77 -7.25
CA GLY A 349 25.16 11.02 -6.02
C GLY A 349 24.85 12.34 -5.30
N ASN A 350 24.12 13.25 -5.93
CA ASN A 350 23.69 14.51 -5.29
C ASN A 350 22.36 14.36 -4.51
N LEU A 351 21.69 13.23 -4.58
CA LEU A 351 20.40 12.96 -3.91
C LEU A 351 20.61 12.61 -2.42
N HIS A 352 21.15 13.52 -1.64
CA HIS A 352 21.63 13.24 -0.28
C HIS A 352 20.53 12.77 0.70
N LYS A 353 19.25 12.91 0.37
CA LYS A 353 18.13 12.42 1.17
C LYS A 353 17.64 11.03 0.72
N LEU A 354 18.20 10.48 -0.36
CA LEU A 354 17.73 9.23 -0.94
C LEU A 354 17.93 8.07 0.04
N GLN A 355 16.86 7.32 0.27
CA GLN A 355 16.80 6.13 1.12
C GLN A 355 16.61 4.86 0.28
N THR A 356 15.82 4.96 -0.80
CA THR A 356 15.54 3.83 -1.69
C THR A 356 15.87 4.17 -3.13
N LEU A 357 16.69 3.32 -3.76
CA LEU A 357 16.97 3.35 -5.19
C LEU A 357 16.69 1.97 -5.79
N ASP A 358 15.50 1.81 -6.39
CA ASP A 358 15.11 0.63 -7.14
C ASP A 358 15.09 0.94 -8.66
N LEU A 359 16.09 0.42 -9.36
CA LEU A 359 16.21 0.47 -10.82
C LEU A 359 16.14 -0.94 -11.42
N SER A 360 15.70 -1.93 -10.68
CA SER A 360 15.75 -3.33 -11.09
C SER A 360 14.89 -3.63 -12.33
N ARG A 361 15.20 -4.75 -12.99
CA ARG A 361 14.46 -5.22 -14.17
C ARG A 361 14.34 -4.15 -15.27
N ASN A 362 15.48 -3.63 -15.66
CA ASN A 362 15.65 -2.67 -16.75
C ASN A 362 16.71 -3.16 -17.76
N ARG A 363 17.23 -2.25 -18.59
CA ARG A 363 18.27 -2.51 -19.58
C ARG A 363 19.49 -1.63 -19.34
N LEU A 364 19.72 -1.24 -18.08
CA LEU A 364 20.85 -0.41 -17.68
C LEU A 364 22.16 -1.17 -17.88
N SER A 365 23.23 -0.45 -18.20
CA SER A 365 24.53 -1.01 -18.51
C SER A 365 25.67 -0.16 -17.95
N GLY A 366 26.86 -0.74 -17.89
CA GLY A 366 28.06 -0.08 -17.35
C GLY A 366 28.17 -0.22 -15.83
N GLN A 367 29.19 0.43 -15.27
CA GLN A 367 29.49 0.34 -13.84
C GLN A 367 28.54 1.18 -12.98
N ILE A 368 28.40 0.83 -11.73
CA ILE A 368 27.70 1.65 -10.74
C ILE A 368 28.58 2.88 -10.46
N PRO A 369 28.09 4.11 -10.65
CA PRO A 369 28.91 5.31 -10.51
C PRO A 369 29.39 5.49 -9.06
N PRO A 370 30.70 5.69 -8.82
CA PRO A 370 31.24 5.82 -7.49
C PRO A 370 30.70 7.02 -6.71
N GLN A 371 30.17 8.02 -7.42
CA GLN A 371 29.53 9.19 -6.79
C GLN A 371 28.36 8.82 -5.88
N LEU A 372 27.74 7.63 -6.05
CA LEU A 372 26.70 7.14 -5.16
C LEU A 372 27.20 6.89 -3.72
N GLU A 373 28.52 6.83 -3.48
CA GLU A 373 29.09 6.76 -2.12
C GLU A 373 28.67 7.94 -1.23
N LYS A 374 28.23 9.07 -1.84
CA LYS A 374 27.74 10.26 -1.12
C LYS A 374 26.34 10.09 -0.52
N LEU A 375 25.62 9.03 -0.89
CA LEU A 375 24.24 8.78 -0.46
C LEU A 375 24.18 8.16 0.94
N GLN A 376 24.61 8.91 1.95
CA GLN A 376 24.78 8.40 3.32
C GLN A 376 23.47 7.98 4.01
N ARG A 377 22.31 8.27 3.40
CA ARG A 377 20.99 7.83 3.87
C ARG A 377 20.44 6.63 3.11
N LEU A 378 21.15 6.16 2.09
CA LEU A 378 20.70 5.04 1.28
C LEU A 378 20.66 3.75 2.10
N GLN A 379 19.48 3.17 2.20
CA GLN A 379 19.22 1.92 2.92
C GLN A 379 18.95 0.75 1.96
N THR A 380 18.32 1.04 0.82
CA THR A 380 17.97 0.03 -0.18
C THR A 380 18.58 0.40 -1.54
N LEU A 381 19.37 -0.50 -2.08
CA LEU A 381 19.88 -0.45 -3.45
C LEU A 381 19.50 -1.72 -4.18
N ASP A 382 18.57 -1.61 -5.14
CA ASP A 382 18.18 -2.70 -6.04
C ASP A 382 18.50 -2.34 -7.50
N LEU A 383 19.47 -3.04 -8.06
CA LEU A 383 19.89 -2.95 -9.46
C LEU A 383 19.67 -4.27 -10.20
N SER A 384 18.99 -5.22 -9.60
CA SER A 384 18.82 -6.59 -10.08
C SER A 384 18.25 -6.64 -11.49
N SER A 385 18.63 -7.66 -12.24
CA SER A 385 18.14 -7.90 -13.61
C SER A 385 18.38 -6.72 -14.55
N ASN A 386 19.60 -6.20 -14.52
CA ASN A 386 20.14 -5.24 -15.48
C ASN A 386 21.45 -5.77 -16.10
N PRO A 387 21.71 -5.60 -17.38
CA PRO A 387 22.95 -6.05 -18.04
C PRO A 387 24.14 -5.10 -17.72
N LEU A 388 24.38 -4.84 -16.44
CA LEU A 388 25.44 -3.93 -15.97
C LEU A 388 26.84 -4.48 -16.29
N ARG A 389 27.02 -5.81 -16.30
CA ARG A 389 28.30 -6.50 -16.51
C ARG A 389 29.34 -6.06 -15.48
N LEU A 390 28.95 -6.06 -14.21
CA LEU A 390 29.83 -5.68 -13.10
C LEU A 390 31.00 -6.68 -13.00
N VAL A 391 32.23 -6.16 -12.88
CA VAL A 391 33.41 -7.02 -12.67
C VAL A 391 33.47 -7.53 -11.23
N SER A 392 33.06 -6.70 -10.27
CA SER A 392 33.00 -7.02 -8.85
C SER A 392 31.98 -6.14 -8.15
N ILE A 393 31.63 -6.48 -6.92
CA ILE A 393 30.85 -5.60 -6.06
C ILE A 393 31.76 -4.44 -5.63
N PRO A 394 31.41 -3.16 -5.94
CA PRO A 394 32.29 -2.03 -5.66
C PRO A 394 32.60 -1.86 -4.18
N SER A 395 33.87 -1.68 -3.84
CA SER A 395 34.32 -1.54 -2.44
C SER A 395 33.78 -0.29 -1.74
N TRP A 396 33.51 0.78 -2.46
CA TRP A 396 32.94 2.02 -1.89
C TRP A 396 31.53 1.83 -1.32
N LEU A 397 30.80 0.76 -1.69
CA LEU A 397 29.51 0.41 -1.05
C LEU A 397 29.64 0.17 0.46
N SER A 398 30.83 -0.20 0.94
CA SER A 398 31.14 -0.32 2.36
C SER A 398 30.96 0.98 3.16
N LYS A 399 31.00 2.14 2.48
CA LYS A 399 30.76 3.45 3.11
C LYS A 399 29.30 3.76 3.35
N LEU A 400 28.39 2.97 2.77
CA LEU A 400 26.94 3.13 2.90
C LEU A 400 26.39 2.22 4.01
N LYS A 401 25.36 2.69 4.70
CA LYS A 401 24.64 1.91 5.72
C LYS A 401 23.46 1.16 5.08
N LEU A 402 23.77 0.30 4.10
CA LEU A 402 22.75 -0.47 3.41
C LEU A 402 22.14 -1.52 4.33
N PHE A 403 20.81 -1.55 4.32
CA PHE A 403 20.00 -2.61 4.89
C PHE A 403 19.67 -3.70 3.85
N ARG A 404 19.48 -3.28 2.57
CA ARG A 404 19.16 -4.17 1.45
C ARG A 404 20.10 -3.88 0.28
N LEU A 405 20.79 -4.94 -0.18
CA LEU A 405 21.64 -4.92 -1.38
C LEU A 405 21.22 -6.04 -2.32
N LEU A 406 20.63 -5.67 -3.45
CA LEU A 406 20.12 -6.60 -4.45
C LEU A 406 20.82 -6.32 -5.80
N LEU A 407 21.67 -7.26 -6.20
CA LEU A 407 22.47 -7.22 -7.44
C LEU A 407 22.29 -8.52 -8.25
N ALA A 408 21.14 -9.17 -8.12
CA ALA A 408 20.86 -10.40 -8.87
C ALA A 408 20.91 -10.14 -10.39
N LYS A 409 21.52 -11.05 -11.15
CA LYS A 409 21.59 -10.98 -12.63
C LYS A 409 22.16 -9.66 -13.15
N THR A 410 23.22 -9.16 -12.51
CA THR A 410 23.95 -7.93 -12.92
C THR A 410 25.31 -8.21 -13.55
N GLY A 411 25.70 -9.48 -13.58
CA GLY A 411 26.96 -9.93 -14.17
C GLY A 411 28.16 -9.79 -13.24
N VAL A 412 27.95 -9.69 -11.94
CA VAL A 412 29.01 -9.69 -10.92
C VAL A 412 29.83 -10.96 -11.00
N LYS A 413 31.16 -10.82 -10.83
CA LYS A 413 32.12 -11.91 -10.83
C LYS A 413 32.97 -11.88 -9.55
N GLY A 414 33.80 -12.92 -9.37
CA GLY A 414 34.75 -13.01 -8.26
C GLY A 414 34.11 -13.53 -6.98
N GLN A 415 34.74 -13.23 -5.87
CA GLN A 415 34.36 -13.72 -4.53
C GLN A 415 33.54 -12.67 -3.77
N LEU A 416 32.93 -13.09 -2.64
CA LEU A 416 32.30 -12.17 -1.70
C LEU A 416 33.37 -11.21 -1.11
N PRO A 417 33.17 -9.89 -1.18
CA PRO A 417 34.14 -8.94 -0.66
C PRO A 417 34.13 -8.89 0.87
N MET A 418 35.31 -8.84 1.48
CA MET A 418 35.51 -8.86 2.93
C MET A 418 34.72 -7.79 3.71
N TRP A 419 34.46 -6.62 3.08
CA TRP A 419 33.74 -5.53 3.74
C TRP A 419 32.29 -5.89 4.12
N LEU A 420 31.69 -6.93 3.51
CA LEU A 420 30.37 -7.42 3.89
C LEU A 420 30.32 -7.91 5.34
N SER A 421 31.44 -8.42 5.86
CA SER A 421 31.55 -8.93 7.24
C SER A 421 31.20 -7.91 8.31
N SER A 422 31.40 -6.62 8.03
CA SER A 422 31.12 -5.50 8.95
C SER A 422 29.90 -4.69 8.57
N SER A 423 29.10 -5.18 7.60
CA SER A 423 27.90 -4.49 7.13
C SER A 423 26.68 -4.80 8.00
N CYS A 424 25.70 -3.89 8.00
CA CYS A 424 24.40 -4.11 8.63
C CYS A 424 23.34 -4.63 7.63
N ILE A 425 23.77 -5.28 6.55
CA ILE A 425 22.88 -5.81 5.52
C ILE A 425 22.04 -6.94 6.12
N SER A 426 20.72 -6.77 6.02
CA SER A 426 19.74 -7.78 6.40
C SER A 426 19.25 -8.59 5.21
N ILE A 427 19.19 -7.99 4.03
CA ILE A 427 18.75 -8.66 2.80
C ILE A 427 19.85 -8.55 1.75
N LEU A 428 20.40 -9.70 1.36
CA LEU A 428 21.45 -9.81 0.35
C LEU A 428 21.00 -10.76 -0.77
N ASP A 429 20.85 -10.23 -1.98
CA ASP A 429 20.57 -11.04 -3.18
C ASP A 429 21.65 -10.80 -4.24
N LEU A 430 22.46 -11.82 -4.48
CA LEU A 430 23.52 -11.86 -5.50
C LEU A 430 23.28 -12.97 -6.51
N SER A 431 22.05 -13.47 -6.61
CA SER A 431 21.69 -14.62 -7.43
C SER A 431 21.87 -14.39 -8.93
N GLY A 432 22.04 -15.47 -9.68
CA GLY A 432 22.11 -15.43 -11.13
C GLY A 432 23.29 -14.63 -11.69
N ASN A 433 24.43 -14.67 -11.03
CA ASN A 433 25.65 -13.98 -11.40
C ASN A 433 26.76 -14.98 -11.82
N ALA A 434 28.00 -14.53 -11.90
CA ALA A 434 29.15 -15.36 -12.19
C ALA A 434 30.15 -15.32 -11.02
N MET A 435 29.65 -15.27 -9.80
CA MET A 435 30.47 -15.31 -8.60
C MET A 435 30.97 -16.74 -8.34
N ALA A 436 32.14 -16.86 -7.77
CA ALA A 436 32.78 -18.14 -7.48
C ALA A 436 33.63 -18.06 -6.24
N GLY A 437 34.17 -19.19 -5.80
CA GLY A 437 34.98 -19.31 -4.60
C GLY A 437 34.21 -19.98 -3.48
N GLU A 438 34.82 -20.02 -2.32
CA GLU A 438 34.24 -20.58 -1.12
C GLU A 438 33.38 -19.56 -0.39
N LEU A 439 32.41 -20.02 0.38
CA LEU A 439 31.72 -19.18 1.32
C LEU A 439 32.69 -18.89 2.50
N PRO A 440 33.10 -17.64 2.73
CA PRO A 440 34.17 -17.34 3.67
C PRO A 440 33.69 -17.49 5.13
N HIS A 441 34.63 -17.86 6.03
CA HIS A 441 34.34 -17.99 7.47
C HIS A 441 33.70 -16.73 8.09
N TRP A 442 34.10 -15.54 7.63
CA TRP A 442 33.55 -14.29 8.15
C TRP A 442 32.05 -14.09 7.83
N ILE A 443 31.43 -14.97 7.02
CA ILE A 443 29.98 -14.89 6.75
C ILE A 443 29.19 -14.91 8.08
N GLY A 444 29.66 -15.65 9.07
CA GLY A 444 29.06 -15.70 10.41
C GLY A 444 29.03 -14.37 11.17
N ASN A 445 29.80 -13.36 10.72
CA ASN A 445 29.76 -12.01 11.30
C ASN A 445 28.57 -11.18 10.82
N MET A 446 27.88 -11.61 9.77
CA MET A 446 26.70 -10.92 9.22
C MET A 446 25.43 -11.23 10.03
N THR A 447 25.48 -11.04 11.34
CA THR A 447 24.41 -11.44 12.27
C THR A 447 23.07 -10.74 12.05
N SER A 448 23.03 -9.63 11.31
CA SER A 448 21.80 -8.95 10.91
C SER A 448 21.09 -9.60 9.71
N LEU A 449 21.72 -10.60 9.08
CA LEU A 449 21.23 -11.18 7.83
C LEU A 449 19.95 -12.01 8.08
N SER A 450 18.86 -11.64 7.43
CA SER A 450 17.57 -12.34 7.50
C SER A 450 17.20 -13.06 6.18
N PHE A 451 17.76 -12.59 5.07
CA PHE A 451 17.58 -13.16 3.74
C PHE A 451 18.92 -13.23 3.02
N LEU A 452 19.27 -14.42 2.52
CA LEU A 452 20.48 -14.65 1.72
C LEU A 452 20.14 -15.46 0.47
N ASN A 453 20.34 -14.86 -0.70
CA ASN A 453 20.23 -15.55 -1.98
C ASN A 453 21.54 -15.45 -2.76
N LEU A 454 22.24 -16.59 -2.89
CA LEU A 454 23.45 -16.75 -3.70
C LEU A 454 23.22 -17.74 -4.86
N SER A 455 21.98 -18.10 -5.16
CA SER A 455 21.64 -19.13 -6.13
C SER A 455 22.13 -18.80 -7.55
N ASN A 456 22.23 -19.84 -8.36
CA ASN A 456 22.66 -19.70 -9.76
C ASN A 456 24.00 -18.94 -9.91
N ASN A 457 25.03 -19.41 -9.22
CA ASN A 457 26.39 -18.93 -9.25
C ASN A 457 27.37 -20.11 -9.41
N ALA A 458 28.65 -19.91 -9.14
CA ALA A 458 29.66 -20.96 -9.18
C ALA A 458 30.40 -21.13 -7.84
N PHE A 459 29.73 -20.82 -6.72
CA PHE A 459 30.26 -21.07 -5.39
C PHE A 459 30.48 -22.58 -5.17
N HIS A 460 31.52 -22.93 -4.40
CA HIS A 460 31.91 -24.33 -4.16
C HIS A 460 32.39 -24.52 -2.71
N SER A 461 32.81 -25.75 -2.38
CA SER A 461 33.28 -26.16 -1.05
C SER A 461 32.11 -26.32 -0.04
N SER A 462 32.45 -26.68 1.19
CA SER A 462 31.48 -26.85 2.26
C SER A 462 31.01 -25.52 2.85
N ILE A 463 29.88 -25.54 3.49
CA ILE A 463 29.41 -24.38 4.26
C ILE A 463 30.25 -24.28 5.53
N PRO A 464 30.85 -23.11 5.83
CA PRO A 464 31.70 -22.94 7.01
C PRO A 464 30.88 -23.07 8.31
N ILE A 465 31.54 -23.56 9.38
CA ILE A 465 30.86 -23.78 10.68
C ILE A 465 30.31 -22.48 11.27
N GLU A 466 30.93 -21.36 11.00
CA GLU A 466 30.50 -20.03 11.46
C GLU A 466 29.14 -19.60 10.92
N PHE A 467 28.60 -20.31 9.91
CA PHE A 467 27.25 -20.11 9.40
C PHE A 467 26.19 -20.26 10.51
N ILE A 468 26.47 -21.05 11.54
CA ILE A 468 25.59 -21.22 12.72
C ILE A 468 25.28 -19.89 13.43
N ASN A 469 26.14 -18.89 13.29
CA ASN A 469 25.99 -17.58 13.94
C ASN A 469 24.96 -16.65 13.25
N LEU A 470 24.43 -17.04 12.08
CA LEU A 470 23.42 -16.25 11.36
C LEU A 470 22.04 -16.37 12.02
N SER A 471 21.96 -15.94 13.27
CA SER A 471 20.81 -16.19 14.15
C SER A 471 19.48 -15.57 13.67
N LEU A 472 19.50 -14.56 12.80
CA LEU A 472 18.31 -13.93 12.24
C LEU A 472 17.93 -14.43 10.84
N LEU A 473 18.70 -15.35 10.24
CA LEU A 473 18.47 -15.82 8.88
C LEU A 473 17.18 -16.68 8.81
N MET A 474 16.22 -16.24 8.01
CA MET A 474 14.93 -16.89 7.82
C MET A 474 14.77 -17.51 6.42
N ASP A 475 15.33 -16.87 5.41
CA ASP A 475 15.23 -17.37 4.03
C ASP A 475 16.64 -17.54 3.46
N LEU A 476 16.93 -18.77 3.05
CA LEU A 476 18.21 -19.18 2.50
C LEU A 476 18.00 -19.82 1.13
N ASP A 477 18.63 -19.25 0.10
CA ASP A 477 18.62 -19.82 -1.23
C ASP A 477 20.06 -19.92 -1.79
N LEU A 478 20.56 -21.14 -1.86
CA LEU A 478 21.88 -21.48 -2.41
C LEU A 478 21.78 -22.38 -3.64
N HIS A 479 20.59 -22.56 -4.22
CA HIS A 479 20.38 -23.53 -5.30
C HIS A 479 21.27 -23.26 -6.52
N SER A 480 21.52 -24.30 -7.28
CA SER A 480 22.30 -24.21 -8.53
C SER A 480 23.69 -23.56 -8.34
N ASN A 481 24.47 -24.17 -7.47
CA ASN A 481 25.88 -23.90 -7.23
C ASN A 481 26.70 -25.22 -7.26
N LYS A 482 27.89 -25.22 -6.68
CA LYS A 482 28.76 -26.40 -6.53
C LYS A 482 29.11 -26.64 -5.06
N PHE A 483 28.25 -26.23 -4.12
CA PHE A 483 28.43 -26.50 -2.70
C PHE A 483 28.47 -28.01 -2.43
N SER A 484 29.26 -28.42 -1.47
CA SER A 484 29.47 -29.82 -1.11
C SER A 484 29.56 -29.99 0.42
N GLY A 485 29.80 -31.21 0.87
CA GLY A 485 29.89 -31.52 2.29
C GLY A 485 28.51 -31.66 2.97
N PRO A 486 28.49 -31.81 4.29
CA PRO A 486 27.27 -32.04 5.05
C PRO A 486 26.43 -30.78 5.25
N LEU A 487 25.18 -30.99 5.71
CA LEU A 487 24.20 -29.91 5.92
C LEU A 487 24.20 -29.36 7.35
N ASP A 488 25.00 -29.92 8.25
CA ASP A 488 24.94 -29.67 9.70
C ASP A 488 25.10 -28.18 10.05
N SER A 489 26.06 -27.49 9.42
CA SER A 489 26.30 -26.05 9.67
C SER A 489 25.08 -25.16 9.38
N ILE A 490 24.17 -25.62 8.50
CA ILE A 490 22.95 -24.90 8.16
C ILE A 490 21.87 -25.16 9.19
N PHE A 491 21.61 -26.45 9.47
CA PHE A 491 20.47 -26.84 10.30
C PHE A 491 20.71 -26.69 11.80
N SER A 492 21.98 -26.73 12.24
CA SER A 492 22.37 -26.44 13.63
C SER A 492 22.48 -24.94 13.95
N LYS A 493 21.94 -24.09 13.08
CA LYS A 493 21.96 -22.64 13.24
C LYS A 493 21.30 -22.22 14.55
N GLN A 494 21.96 -21.31 15.28
CA GLN A 494 21.38 -20.67 16.44
C GLN A 494 20.22 -19.74 16.05
N THR A 495 19.24 -19.55 16.93
CA THR A 495 18.11 -18.66 16.72
C THR A 495 17.94 -17.73 17.91
N GLN A 496 17.34 -16.57 17.68
CA GLN A 496 16.87 -15.66 18.73
C GLN A 496 15.34 -15.82 18.82
N ASP A 497 14.88 -16.86 19.54
CA ASP A 497 13.47 -17.21 19.62
C ASP A 497 12.59 -16.01 20.01
N PRO A 498 11.49 -15.71 19.29
CA PRO A 498 10.93 -16.43 18.14
C PRO A 498 11.53 -16.03 16.78
N LEU A 499 12.54 -15.17 16.74
CA LEU A 499 13.15 -14.64 15.51
C LEU A 499 14.22 -15.58 14.95
N GLY A 500 14.38 -15.54 13.62
CA GLY A 500 15.45 -16.27 12.94
C GLY A 500 15.19 -17.75 12.71
N GLN A 501 13.99 -18.25 12.94
CA GLN A 501 13.60 -19.58 12.47
C GLN A 501 13.52 -19.57 10.95
N PHE A 502 13.91 -20.65 10.29
CA PHE A 502 13.79 -20.74 8.84
C PHE A 502 12.32 -20.73 8.41
N ASN A 503 12.04 -19.92 7.40
CA ASN A 503 10.79 -19.95 6.64
C ASN A 503 10.97 -20.76 5.34
N SER A 504 12.11 -20.56 4.64
CA SER A 504 12.43 -21.27 3.40
C SER A 504 13.91 -21.57 3.29
N VAL A 505 14.25 -22.81 2.89
CA VAL A 505 15.61 -23.26 2.58
C VAL A 505 15.59 -23.98 1.24
N ASP A 506 16.32 -23.45 0.25
CA ASP A 506 16.55 -24.10 -1.03
C ASP A 506 18.05 -24.31 -1.26
N LEU A 507 18.46 -25.59 -1.21
CA LEU A 507 19.83 -26.04 -1.44
C LEU A 507 19.93 -26.93 -2.69
N SER A 508 18.91 -26.97 -3.51
CA SER A 508 18.82 -27.88 -4.67
C SER A 508 19.92 -27.62 -5.71
N ASN A 509 20.15 -28.60 -6.55
CA ASN A 509 21.16 -28.49 -7.61
C ASN A 509 22.56 -28.11 -7.09
N ASN A 510 23.08 -28.88 -6.14
CA ASN A 510 24.42 -28.74 -5.59
C ASN A 510 25.12 -30.13 -5.50
N MET A 511 26.15 -30.24 -4.70
CA MET A 511 26.88 -31.48 -4.47
C MET A 511 26.92 -31.83 -2.96
N PHE A 512 25.91 -31.43 -2.18
CA PHE A 512 25.83 -31.76 -0.77
C PHE A 512 25.79 -33.27 -0.56
N THR A 513 26.47 -33.73 0.48
CA THR A 513 26.66 -35.16 0.80
C THR A 513 26.29 -35.46 2.24
N GLY A 514 26.34 -36.73 2.61
CA GLY A 514 26.01 -37.17 3.97
C GLY A 514 24.52 -37.43 4.18
N PRO A 515 24.16 -37.95 5.34
CA PRO A 515 22.76 -38.16 5.70
C PRO A 515 22.09 -36.82 6.04
N ILE A 516 20.77 -36.84 6.01
CA ILE A 516 19.98 -35.79 6.67
C ILE A 516 19.98 -36.11 8.16
N ASP A 517 20.41 -35.17 9.00
CA ASP A 517 20.49 -35.38 10.46
C ASP A 517 19.09 -35.72 11.03
N GLU A 518 19.02 -36.75 11.85
CA GLU A 518 17.78 -37.18 12.49
C GLU A 518 17.22 -36.13 13.48
N HIS A 519 18.08 -35.27 14.04
CA HIS A 519 17.67 -34.20 14.94
C HIS A 519 17.18 -32.92 14.23
N ILE A 520 17.16 -32.87 12.90
CA ILE A 520 16.78 -31.68 12.11
C ILE A 520 15.41 -31.11 12.54
N GLY A 521 14.46 -31.97 12.85
CA GLY A 521 13.11 -31.55 13.29
C GLY A 521 13.05 -31.03 14.72
N GLU A 522 14.08 -31.25 15.51
CA GLU A 522 14.17 -30.83 16.93
C GLU A 522 14.92 -29.50 17.08
N THR A 523 15.61 -29.06 16.03
CA THR A 523 16.36 -27.80 16.08
C THR A 523 15.43 -26.59 16.10
N PRO A 524 15.64 -25.60 16.96
CA PRO A 524 14.83 -24.38 16.98
C PRO A 524 14.79 -23.67 15.63
N ALA A 525 15.86 -23.78 14.83
CA ALA A 525 15.95 -23.17 13.51
C ALA A 525 14.89 -23.66 12.52
N MET A 526 14.42 -24.91 12.66
CA MET A 526 13.48 -25.54 11.74
C MET A 526 12.01 -25.47 12.18
N ALA A 527 11.73 -24.96 13.38
CA ALA A 527 10.41 -25.02 14.01
C ALA A 527 9.26 -24.40 13.17
N SER A 528 9.54 -23.39 12.35
CA SER A 528 8.54 -22.68 11.53
C SER A 528 8.76 -22.82 10.02
N ILE A 529 9.58 -23.78 9.59
CA ILE A 529 9.92 -23.94 8.17
C ILE A 529 8.70 -24.35 7.34
N LYS A 530 8.50 -23.66 6.22
CA LYS A 530 7.41 -23.91 5.28
C LYS A 530 7.87 -24.58 3.98
N SER A 531 9.13 -24.32 3.59
CA SER A 531 9.70 -24.85 2.36
C SER A 531 11.10 -25.38 2.58
N LEU A 532 11.31 -26.66 2.27
CA LEU A 532 12.61 -27.34 2.35
C LEU A 532 12.89 -28.06 1.03
N ILE A 533 13.82 -27.54 0.23
CA ILE A 533 14.17 -28.07 -1.09
C ILE A 533 15.63 -28.51 -1.06
N LEU A 534 15.85 -29.84 -1.11
CA LEU A 534 17.17 -30.49 -1.09
C LEU A 534 17.42 -31.33 -2.35
N SER A 535 16.57 -31.21 -3.36
CA SER A 535 16.62 -32.03 -4.56
C SER A 535 17.91 -31.85 -5.37
N SER A 536 18.25 -32.86 -6.17
CA SER A 536 19.43 -32.84 -7.07
C SER A 536 20.74 -32.56 -6.30
N ASN A 537 21.01 -33.41 -5.32
CA ASN A 537 22.24 -33.42 -4.53
C ASN A 537 22.84 -34.86 -4.48
N LYS A 538 23.75 -35.12 -3.57
CA LYS A 538 24.35 -36.43 -3.33
C LYS A 538 24.07 -36.93 -1.91
N LEU A 539 22.92 -36.60 -1.36
CA LEU A 539 22.50 -37.01 -0.01
C LEU A 539 22.28 -38.53 0.03
N ILE A 540 22.69 -39.14 1.13
CA ILE A 540 22.62 -40.62 1.35
C ILE A 540 21.86 -40.89 2.66
N GLY A 541 21.63 -42.19 2.93
CA GLY A 541 20.95 -42.66 4.14
C GLY A 541 19.43 -42.55 4.02
N THR A 542 18.74 -42.68 5.13
CA THR A 542 17.28 -42.69 5.21
C THR A 542 16.71 -41.29 5.39
N ILE A 543 15.44 -41.13 5.12
CA ILE A 543 14.69 -39.91 5.43
C ILE A 543 14.31 -39.95 6.92
N PRO A 544 14.78 -39.01 7.75
CA PRO A 544 14.36 -38.95 9.13
C PRO A 544 12.86 -38.62 9.25
N LYS A 545 12.17 -39.34 10.13
CA LYS A 545 10.75 -39.09 10.39
C LYS A 545 10.51 -37.65 10.83
N GLN A 546 11.41 -37.07 11.59
CA GLN A 546 11.35 -35.71 12.12
C GLN A 546 11.25 -34.63 11.01
N VAL A 547 11.83 -34.89 9.84
CA VAL A 547 11.66 -33.98 8.66
C VAL A 547 10.22 -33.96 8.17
N LEU A 548 9.59 -35.15 8.13
CA LEU A 548 8.22 -35.30 7.62
C LEU A 548 7.17 -34.87 8.64
N ASP A 549 7.54 -34.81 9.93
CA ASP A 549 6.69 -34.36 11.04
C ASP A 549 6.82 -32.84 11.32
N LEU A 550 7.62 -32.09 10.56
CA LEU A 550 7.73 -30.62 10.70
C LEU A 550 6.36 -29.95 10.51
N LYS A 551 5.89 -29.27 11.55
CA LYS A 551 4.50 -28.86 11.74
C LYS A 551 3.98 -27.93 10.65
N ASP A 552 4.81 -26.99 10.20
CA ASP A 552 4.43 -25.92 9.25
C ASP A 552 4.91 -26.20 7.82
N LEU A 553 5.55 -27.37 7.58
CA LEU A 553 6.15 -27.70 6.29
C LEU A 553 5.05 -27.95 5.23
N GLN A 554 5.05 -27.09 4.21
CA GLN A 554 4.10 -27.13 3.09
C GLN A 554 4.73 -27.66 1.80
N GLN A 555 6.03 -27.39 1.62
CA GLN A 555 6.77 -27.79 0.43
C GLN A 555 8.03 -28.56 0.83
N LEU A 556 8.13 -29.79 0.32
CA LEU A 556 9.30 -30.65 0.48
C LEU A 556 9.72 -31.17 -0.89
N ASP A 557 11.02 -31.15 -1.19
CA ASP A 557 11.58 -31.85 -2.36
C ASP A 557 12.95 -32.47 -2.02
N LEU A 558 12.98 -33.79 -1.94
CA LEU A 558 14.15 -34.62 -1.69
C LEU A 558 14.57 -35.41 -2.93
N SER A 559 13.93 -35.18 -4.07
CA SER A 559 14.15 -35.93 -5.31
C SER A 559 15.58 -35.86 -5.83
N LYS A 560 15.98 -36.81 -6.68
CA LYS A 560 17.30 -36.82 -7.32
C LYS A 560 18.47 -36.76 -6.33
N ASN A 561 18.47 -37.69 -5.38
CA ASN A 561 19.54 -37.91 -4.40
C ASN A 561 19.93 -39.42 -4.38
N HIS A 562 20.66 -39.85 -3.39
CA HIS A 562 21.01 -41.24 -3.14
C HIS A 562 20.41 -41.75 -1.82
N LEU A 563 19.23 -41.24 -1.48
CA LEU A 563 18.50 -41.65 -0.27
C LEU A 563 18.00 -43.08 -0.44
N ASN A 564 17.87 -43.81 0.67
CA ASN A 564 17.46 -45.22 0.68
C ASN A 564 16.52 -45.52 1.86
N GLY A 565 15.99 -46.77 1.85
CA GLY A 565 15.09 -47.24 2.89
C GLY A 565 13.63 -46.87 2.64
N GLU A 566 12.80 -47.23 3.62
CA GLU A 566 11.38 -46.94 3.58
C GLU A 566 11.10 -45.48 3.97
N ILE A 567 10.21 -44.81 3.23
CA ILE A 567 9.72 -43.47 3.57
C ILE A 567 8.90 -43.57 4.86
N PRO A 568 9.27 -42.87 5.94
CA PRO A 568 8.52 -42.93 7.19
C PRO A 568 7.06 -42.52 7.03
N PRO A 569 6.11 -43.14 7.77
CA PRO A 569 4.71 -42.74 7.77
C PRO A 569 4.59 -41.26 8.20
N HIS A 570 3.83 -40.46 7.44
CA HIS A 570 3.65 -39.04 7.67
C HIS A 570 2.23 -38.58 7.34
N LYS A 571 1.81 -37.48 7.94
CA LYS A 571 0.45 -36.91 7.75
C LYS A 571 0.38 -35.93 6.58
N ALA A 572 1.50 -35.29 6.22
CA ALA A 572 1.56 -34.31 5.16
C ALA A 572 1.38 -34.97 3.79
N ASN A 573 0.64 -34.33 2.89
CA ASN A 573 0.38 -34.83 1.55
C ASN A 573 1.43 -34.31 0.56
N PHE A 574 2.66 -34.82 0.65
CA PHE A 574 3.72 -34.47 -0.30
C PHE A 574 3.52 -35.26 -1.63
N PRO A 575 3.78 -34.60 -2.78
CA PRO A 575 3.63 -35.27 -4.07
C PRO A 575 4.68 -36.36 -4.25
N VAL A 576 4.36 -37.37 -5.05
CA VAL A 576 5.31 -38.48 -5.42
C VAL A 576 6.63 -37.89 -5.95
N SER A 577 6.56 -36.84 -6.74
CA SER A 577 7.74 -36.15 -7.30
C SER A 577 8.75 -35.67 -6.27
N ALA A 578 8.33 -35.42 -5.03
CA ALA A 578 9.22 -34.97 -3.95
C ALA A 578 10.24 -36.06 -3.54
N PHE A 579 10.02 -37.32 -3.86
CA PHE A 579 10.83 -38.46 -3.47
C PHE A 579 11.46 -39.23 -4.65
N MET A 580 11.05 -38.91 -5.89
CA MET A 580 11.48 -39.60 -7.12
C MET A 580 13.00 -39.52 -7.34
N ASP A 581 13.52 -40.40 -8.17
CA ASP A 581 14.94 -40.44 -8.55
C ASP A 581 15.90 -40.62 -7.34
N ASN A 582 15.46 -41.39 -6.36
CA ASN A 582 16.27 -41.96 -5.26
C ASN A 582 16.19 -43.48 -5.39
N PRO A 583 17.17 -44.15 -6.00
CA PRO A 583 17.07 -45.58 -6.35
C PRO A 583 16.85 -46.52 -5.18
N GLY A 584 17.19 -46.09 -3.96
CA GLY A 584 17.05 -46.89 -2.74
C GLY A 584 15.79 -46.65 -1.93
N LEU A 585 14.93 -45.66 -2.32
CA LEU A 585 13.71 -45.34 -1.58
C LEU A 585 12.52 -46.18 -2.02
N CYS A 586 11.67 -46.56 -1.07
CA CYS A 586 10.43 -47.29 -1.28
C CYS A 586 9.39 -46.86 -0.20
N GLY A 587 8.16 -47.38 -0.32
CA GLY A 587 7.06 -47.03 0.59
C GLY A 587 6.29 -45.79 0.16
N ALA A 588 5.08 -45.61 0.65
CA ALA A 588 4.18 -44.54 0.21
C ALA A 588 4.84 -43.16 0.35
N PRO A 589 4.72 -42.26 -0.66
CA PRO A 589 3.91 -42.36 -1.88
C PRO A 589 4.60 -43.08 -3.06
N LEU A 590 5.79 -43.62 -2.89
CA LEU A 590 6.48 -44.48 -3.84
C LEU A 590 5.93 -45.95 -3.78
N PRO A 591 6.31 -46.83 -4.71
CA PRO A 591 5.96 -48.23 -4.63
C PRO A 591 6.42 -48.90 -3.33
N PRO A 592 5.72 -49.97 -2.88
CA PRO A 592 6.10 -50.71 -1.68
C PRO A 592 7.54 -51.21 -1.74
N CYS A 593 8.17 -51.34 -0.60
CA CYS A 593 9.48 -51.97 -0.50
C CYS A 593 9.41 -53.47 -0.88
N ASN A 594 10.30 -53.93 -1.73
CA ASN A 594 10.41 -55.37 -2.00
C ASN A 594 10.78 -56.08 -0.71
N PRO A 595 10.11 -57.19 -0.36
CA PRO A 595 10.55 -58.01 0.76
C PRO A 595 11.96 -58.52 0.47
N SER A 596 12.91 -58.23 1.37
CA SER A 596 14.30 -58.69 1.34
C SER A 596 14.37 -60.21 1.53
#